data_75a9480c478c1e5b5e4eff6f4e2ad581
#
_entry.id   75a9480c478c1e5b5e4eff6f4e2ad581
#
_cell.length_a   1.000
_cell.length_b   1.000
_cell.length_c   1.000
_cell.angle_alpha   90.00
_cell.angle_beta   90.00
_cell.angle_gamma   90.00
#
_symmetry.space_group_name_H-M   'P 1'
#
loop_
_entity.id
_entity.type
_entity.pdbx_description
1 polymer ?
#
loop_
_entity_poly.entity_id
_entity_poly.type
_entity_poly.pdbx_seq_one_letter_code
_entity_poly.pdbx_strand_id
1 'polypeptide(L)'
;MKVLYLSAWYPHRYDAMSGLFVRKHAEAASRFCDVCVLFLMADEHVDRFDIVEQTTNNVHEVYVYYPFAKAPVLRQLTKAVGYVRAFWQGFAVVRRSFGLPDVVQANVLTRSGVLAHRLKRKFGIPYIIVEHWSRYLPQNFNYKGLARKIMTRRCVADAGCVLAVSGKLREAMQGFGLVNSNFQLIDNVVDDFFFSAEKSKETKHKFRFLHVSCFDERPKNVKGILHAVKNLSLQRADFEMVLVGVGLDWQSAVDYAKELELDDFVRFTGELTPAEVCRYFAESDAFVMFSNYENAPVVISESLATGTPVISTNVGGIPDMVNEQCGILINPGDESALCEKMSWMIDNVAVFDAAEIRKTAQRYTYDAVGKRLYDIYHNLCQTE
;
A
#
# COMPACT_ATOMS: atom_id res chain seq x y z
N MET A 1 11.88 -17.36 -16.15
CA MET A 1 11.14 -16.21 -16.70
C MET A 1 11.67 -14.95 -16.04
N LYS A 2 11.97 -13.93 -16.84
CA LYS A 2 12.54 -12.65 -16.42
C LYS A 2 11.49 -11.55 -16.46
N VAL A 3 11.23 -10.89 -15.33
CA VAL A 3 10.23 -9.85 -15.21
C VAL A 3 10.88 -8.52 -14.86
N LEU A 4 10.57 -7.46 -15.62
CA LEU A 4 11.04 -6.12 -15.36
C LEU A 4 9.93 -5.28 -14.69
N TYR A 5 10.16 -4.83 -13.48
CA TYR A 5 9.32 -3.86 -12.79
C TYR A 5 9.74 -2.43 -13.16
N LEU A 6 8.83 -1.68 -13.73
CA LEU A 6 8.96 -0.23 -13.90
C LEU A 6 8.12 0.45 -12.82
N SER A 7 8.75 1.22 -11.95
CA SER A 7 8.02 1.86 -10.87
C SER A 7 8.23 3.37 -10.84
N ALA A 8 7.14 4.08 -10.52
CA ALA A 8 7.18 5.50 -10.21
C ALA A 8 7.46 5.76 -8.71
N TRP A 9 7.23 4.76 -7.86
CA TRP A 9 7.48 4.76 -6.43
C TRP A 9 8.20 3.47 -6.03
N TYR A 10 9.34 3.62 -5.36
CA TYR A 10 10.15 2.52 -4.87
C TYR A 10 11.03 3.03 -3.74
N PRO A 11 11.40 2.22 -2.74
CA PRO A 11 12.34 2.62 -1.70
C PRO A 11 13.66 3.12 -2.30
N HIS A 12 14.13 4.25 -1.83
CA HIS A 12 15.33 4.88 -2.38
C HIS A 12 16.14 5.59 -1.29
N ARG A 13 17.33 6.11 -1.64
CA ARG A 13 18.30 6.69 -0.70
C ARG A 13 17.79 7.82 0.20
N TYR A 14 16.67 8.46 -0.14
CA TYR A 14 16.07 9.55 0.64
C TYR A 14 14.82 9.13 1.40
N ASP A 15 14.19 8.00 1.02
CA ASP A 15 12.96 7.52 1.63
C ASP A 15 12.85 6.00 1.45
N ALA A 16 13.10 5.28 2.52
CA ALA A 16 13.04 3.82 2.56
C ALA A 16 11.59 3.28 2.56
N MET A 17 10.60 4.13 2.85
CA MET A 17 9.19 3.75 2.91
C MET A 17 8.45 4.01 1.60
N SER A 18 9.03 4.82 0.71
CA SER A 18 8.43 5.16 -0.58
C SER A 18 8.20 3.92 -1.44
N GLY A 19 6.94 3.62 -1.78
CA GLY A 19 6.61 2.49 -2.65
C GLY A 19 6.99 1.11 -2.10
N LEU A 20 7.06 0.94 -0.78
CA LEU A 20 7.40 -0.33 -0.12
C LEU A 20 6.50 -1.48 -0.59
N PHE A 21 5.23 -1.22 -0.88
CA PHE A 21 4.30 -2.20 -1.44
C PHE A 21 4.74 -2.73 -2.81
N VAL A 22 5.38 -1.92 -3.66
CA VAL A 22 5.95 -2.39 -4.94
C VAL A 22 7.14 -3.30 -4.70
N ARG A 23 8.00 -2.95 -3.74
CA ARG A 23 9.15 -3.78 -3.36
C ARG A 23 8.68 -5.14 -2.84
N LYS A 24 7.69 -5.17 -1.96
CA LYS A 24 7.10 -6.43 -1.46
C LYS A 24 6.49 -7.27 -2.57
N HIS A 25 5.83 -6.68 -3.56
CA HIS A 25 5.37 -7.41 -4.76
C HIS A 25 6.55 -7.98 -5.59
N ALA A 26 7.64 -7.22 -5.74
CA ALA A 26 8.82 -7.70 -6.45
C ALA A 26 9.49 -8.87 -5.69
N GLU A 27 9.63 -8.77 -4.38
CA GLU A 27 10.13 -9.82 -3.51
C GLU A 27 9.22 -11.07 -3.52
N ALA A 28 7.89 -10.89 -3.53
CA ALA A 28 6.95 -12.00 -3.65
C ALA A 28 7.09 -12.72 -5.00
N ALA A 29 7.15 -11.97 -6.10
CA ALA A 29 7.34 -12.54 -7.43
C ALA A 29 8.71 -13.21 -7.58
N SER A 30 9.76 -12.70 -6.90
CA SER A 30 11.12 -13.26 -6.96
C SER A 30 11.24 -14.67 -6.35
N ARG A 31 10.24 -15.11 -5.58
CA ARG A 31 10.14 -16.51 -5.12
C ARG A 31 9.81 -17.49 -6.27
N PHE A 32 9.30 -17.01 -7.41
CA PHE A 32 8.79 -17.83 -8.51
C PHE A 32 9.47 -17.53 -9.86
N CYS A 33 10.10 -16.37 -10.04
CA CYS A 33 10.77 -15.96 -11.27
C CYS A 33 11.87 -14.94 -11.00
N ASP A 34 12.72 -14.70 -12.01
CA ASP A 34 13.76 -13.67 -11.89
C ASP A 34 13.11 -12.27 -12.00
N VAL A 35 13.37 -11.40 -11.04
CA VAL A 35 12.80 -10.04 -11.00
C VAL A 35 13.89 -9.00 -11.02
N CYS A 36 13.75 -8.01 -11.91
CA CYS A 36 14.56 -6.80 -11.92
C CYS A 36 13.65 -5.57 -11.75
N VAL A 37 14.04 -4.63 -10.92
CA VAL A 37 13.36 -3.34 -10.75
C VAL A 37 14.19 -2.25 -11.39
N LEU A 38 13.59 -1.44 -12.26
CA LEU A 38 14.18 -0.21 -12.77
C LEU A 38 13.42 0.99 -12.19
N PHE A 39 14.09 1.72 -11.32
CA PHE A 39 13.57 2.92 -10.67
C PHE A 39 14.29 4.18 -11.18
N LEU A 40 13.53 5.22 -11.51
CA LEU A 40 14.03 6.46 -12.10
C LEU A 40 13.61 7.66 -11.24
N MET A 41 14.58 8.44 -10.79
CA MET A 41 14.33 9.61 -9.94
C MET A 41 15.09 10.84 -10.41
N ALA A 42 14.37 11.98 -10.55
CA ALA A 42 15.01 13.28 -10.70
C ALA A 42 15.62 13.70 -9.36
N ASP A 43 16.91 14.01 -9.36
CA ASP A 43 17.66 14.31 -8.14
C ASP A 43 18.41 15.65 -8.31
N GLU A 44 18.25 16.55 -7.34
CA GLU A 44 18.89 17.86 -7.36
C GLU A 44 20.32 17.86 -6.80
N HIS A 45 20.73 16.73 -6.23
CA HIS A 45 22.06 16.55 -5.64
C HIS A 45 23.05 15.85 -6.59
N VAL A 46 22.62 15.53 -7.81
CA VAL A 46 23.50 14.94 -8.83
C VAL A 46 23.67 15.89 -10.01
N ASP A 47 24.92 16.01 -10.51
CA ASP A 47 25.26 16.82 -11.68
C ASP A 47 25.26 16.00 -12.98
N ARG A 48 25.30 14.69 -12.85
CA ARG A 48 25.29 13.70 -13.96
C ARG A 48 24.40 12.53 -13.60
N PHE A 49 24.12 11.66 -14.57
CA PHE A 49 23.41 10.39 -14.30
C PHE A 49 24.22 9.55 -13.32
N ASP A 50 23.57 9.18 -12.21
CA ASP A 50 24.12 8.28 -11.20
C ASP A 50 23.32 7.00 -11.24
N ILE A 51 23.97 5.88 -11.62
CA ILE A 51 23.34 4.59 -11.78
C ILE A 51 23.90 3.64 -10.73
N VAL A 52 23.02 3.10 -9.90
CA VAL A 52 23.35 2.16 -8.84
C VAL A 52 22.68 0.83 -9.12
N GLU A 53 23.46 -0.24 -9.12
CA GLU A 53 22.99 -1.62 -9.21
C GLU A 53 23.20 -2.29 -7.86
N GLN A 54 22.19 -3.01 -7.38
CA GLN A 54 22.29 -3.85 -6.20
C GLN A 54 21.32 -5.03 -6.28
N THR A 55 21.45 -5.98 -5.37
CA THR A 55 20.49 -7.08 -5.21
C THR A 55 20.03 -7.11 -3.76
N THR A 56 18.71 -7.08 -3.56
CA THR A 56 18.11 -7.10 -2.23
C THR A 56 16.99 -8.15 -2.24
N ASN A 57 17.02 -9.10 -1.30
CA ASN A 57 16.00 -10.15 -1.16
C ASN A 57 15.67 -10.86 -2.50
N ASN A 58 16.68 -11.27 -3.26
CA ASN A 58 16.61 -11.90 -4.59
C ASN A 58 16.04 -11.01 -5.72
N VAL A 59 15.82 -9.73 -5.47
CA VAL A 59 15.41 -8.76 -6.49
C VAL A 59 16.64 -8.00 -6.99
N HIS A 60 16.89 -8.02 -8.29
CA HIS A 60 17.91 -7.17 -8.92
C HIS A 60 17.38 -5.75 -9.06
N GLU A 61 18.06 -4.76 -8.54
CA GLU A 61 17.59 -3.38 -8.48
C GLU A 61 18.54 -2.45 -9.25
N VAL A 62 17.99 -1.68 -10.18
CA VAL A 62 18.70 -0.65 -10.94
C VAL A 62 18.06 0.70 -10.67
N TYR A 63 18.80 1.56 -9.98
CA TYR A 63 18.39 2.92 -9.69
C TYR A 63 19.08 3.88 -10.65
N VAL A 64 18.32 4.82 -11.21
CA VAL A 64 18.88 5.88 -12.07
C VAL A 64 18.45 7.23 -11.51
N TYR A 65 19.37 7.93 -10.88
CA TYR A 65 19.21 9.30 -10.44
C TYR A 65 19.69 10.24 -11.55
N TYR A 66 18.91 11.25 -11.90
CA TYR A 66 19.25 12.11 -13.02
C TYR A 66 19.07 13.60 -12.70
N PRO A 67 20.00 14.46 -13.21
CA PRO A 67 19.96 15.89 -12.97
C PRO A 67 18.83 16.57 -13.74
N PHE A 68 18.43 17.74 -13.26
CA PHE A 68 17.50 18.64 -13.94
C PHE A 68 17.85 20.11 -13.68
N ALA A 69 17.43 21.01 -14.57
CA ALA A 69 17.68 22.43 -14.41
C ALA A 69 16.92 23.00 -13.21
N LYS A 70 17.62 23.77 -12.36
CA LYS A 70 17.01 24.43 -11.19
C LYS A 70 16.12 25.62 -11.61
N ALA A 71 16.38 26.24 -12.76
CA ALA A 71 15.60 27.37 -13.29
C ALA A 71 14.14 26.97 -13.53
N PRO A 72 13.15 27.70 -12.99
CA PRO A 72 11.74 27.28 -13.00
C PRO A 72 11.19 27.00 -14.41
N VAL A 73 11.56 27.82 -15.39
CA VAL A 73 11.11 27.71 -16.79
C VAL A 73 11.59 26.40 -17.45
N LEU A 74 12.84 26.00 -17.18
CA LEU A 74 13.45 24.81 -17.78
C LEU A 74 13.23 23.54 -16.96
N ARG A 75 12.83 23.67 -15.70
CA ARG A 75 12.74 22.56 -14.72
C ARG A 75 11.87 21.42 -15.21
N GLN A 76 10.67 21.71 -15.69
CA GLN A 76 9.73 20.66 -16.12
C GLN A 76 10.19 19.99 -17.42
N LEU A 77 10.69 20.77 -18.35
CA LEU A 77 11.19 20.25 -19.62
C LEU A 77 12.41 19.33 -19.41
N THR A 78 13.39 19.81 -18.62
CA THR A 78 14.61 19.03 -18.33
C THR A 78 14.31 17.77 -17.51
N LYS A 79 13.35 17.81 -16.57
CA LYS A 79 12.85 16.61 -15.89
C LYS A 79 12.24 15.61 -16.87
N ALA A 80 11.42 16.06 -17.81
CA ALA A 80 10.78 15.17 -18.78
C ALA A 80 11.81 14.52 -19.73
N VAL A 81 12.74 15.33 -20.28
CA VAL A 81 13.82 14.82 -21.14
C VAL A 81 14.77 13.91 -20.37
N GLY A 82 15.14 14.32 -19.15
CA GLY A 82 15.97 13.53 -18.24
C GLY A 82 15.37 12.18 -17.93
N TYR A 83 14.05 12.12 -17.64
CA TYR A 83 13.33 10.88 -17.38
C TYR A 83 13.42 9.87 -18.55
N VAL A 84 13.23 10.34 -19.78
CA VAL A 84 13.35 9.48 -20.97
C VAL A 84 14.79 8.99 -21.19
N ARG A 85 15.79 9.89 -20.99
CA ARG A 85 17.21 9.51 -21.09
C ARG A 85 17.60 8.52 -19.97
N ALA A 86 17.18 8.79 -18.72
CA ALA A 86 17.40 7.90 -17.59
C ALA A 86 16.84 6.49 -17.85
N PHE A 87 15.62 6.43 -18.40
CA PHE A 87 15.02 5.17 -18.76
C PHE A 87 15.88 4.36 -19.74
N TRP A 88 16.33 4.97 -20.84
CA TRP A 88 17.11 4.22 -21.84
C TRP A 88 18.50 3.83 -21.34
N GLN A 89 19.13 4.66 -20.50
CA GLN A 89 20.40 4.30 -19.86
C GLN A 89 20.21 3.17 -18.85
N GLY A 90 19.20 3.26 -17.98
CA GLY A 90 18.87 2.21 -17.02
C GLY A 90 18.46 0.90 -17.73
N PHE A 91 17.66 0.96 -18.79
CA PHE A 91 17.27 -0.22 -19.55
C PHE A 91 18.47 -0.87 -20.27
N ALA A 92 19.45 -0.08 -20.71
CA ALA A 92 20.69 -0.63 -21.26
C ALA A 92 21.50 -1.40 -20.19
N VAL A 93 21.50 -0.89 -18.95
CA VAL A 93 22.08 -1.59 -17.80
C VAL A 93 21.32 -2.88 -17.51
N VAL A 94 19.99 -2.84 -17.39
CA VAL A 94 19.15 -4.02 -17.20
C VAL A 94 19.44 -5.09 -18.27
N ARG A 95 19.52 -4.71 -19.54
CA ARG A 95 19.82 -5.64 -20.60
C ARG A 95 21.20 -6.31 -20.49
N ARG A 96 22.18 -5.59 -19.95
CA ARG A 96 23.56 -6.09 -19.77
C ARG A 96 23.66 -7.02 -18.57
N SER A 97 23.09 -6.66 -17.43
CA SER A 97 23.26 -7.37 -16.15
C SER A 97 22.17 -8.42 -15.90
N PHE A 98 20.95 -8.18 -16.37
CA PHE A 98 19.81 -9.07 -16.15
C PHE A 98 19.35 -9.79 -17.45
N GLY A 99 19.53 -9.16 -18.61
CA GLY A 99 19.08 -9.65 -19.91
C GLY A 99 17.79 -8.98 -20.39
N LEU A 100 17.26 -9.45 -21.54
CA LEU A 100 15.97 -8.96 -22.04
C LEU A 100 14.85 -9.57 -21.18
N PRO A 101 13.92 -8.78 -20.64
CA PRO A 101 12.80 -9.33 -19.89
C PRO A 101 11.77 -9.98 -20.80
N ASP A 102 11.13 -11.04 -20.29
CA ASP A 102 10.02 -11.73 -20.96
C ASP A 102 8.70 -10.95 -20.77
N VAL A 103 8.53 -10.28 -19.63
CA VAL A 103 7.35 -9.47 -19.27
C VAL A 103 7.77 -8.19 -18.55
N VAL A 104 6.99 -7.13 -18.75
CA VAL A 104 7.12 -5.86 -17.99
C VAL A 104 5.94 -5.69 -17.06
N GLN A 105 6.18 -5.43 -15.78
CA GLN A 105 5.17 -4.94 -14.85
C GLN A 105 5.33 -3.43 -14.65
N ALA A 106 4.31 -2.67 -15.04
CA ALA A 106 4.26 -1.22 -14.82
C ALA A 106 3.49 -0.91 -13.52
N ASN A 107 4.21 -0.47 -12.48
CA ASN A 107 3.59 -0.07 -11.22
C ASN A 107 3.27 1.43 -11.26
N VAL A 108 2.00 1.78 -10.96
CA VAL A 108 1.44 3.14 -11.06
C VAL A 108 1.45 3.67 -12.50
N LEU A 109 0.32 3.54 -13.17
CA LEU A 109 0.08 3.70 -14.61
C LEU A 109 0.77 4.88 -15.31
N THR A 110 0.75 6.10 -14.74
CA THR A 110 0.95 7.32 -15.55
C THR A 110 2.31 7.42 -16.25
N ARG A 111 3.43 7.02 -15.60
CA ARG A 111 4.78 7.10 -16.18
C ARG A 111 5.26 5.74 -16.63
N SER A 112 5.20 4.76 -15.75
CA SER A 112 5.67 3.39 -15.99
C SER A 112 4.88 2.69 -17.09
N GLY A 113 3.55 2.88 -17.16
CA GLY A 113 2.72 2.32 -18.23
C GLY A 113 3.10 2.83 -19.62
N VAL A 114 3.50 4.10 -19.77
CA VAL A 114 3.98 4.64 -21.05
C VAL A 114 5.30 4.00 -21.47
N LEU A 115 6.21 3.77 -20.53
CA LEU A 115 7.47 3.12 -20.79
C LEU A 115 7.27 1.64 -21.16
N ALA A 116 6.39 0.94 -20.44
CA ALA A 116 6.02 -0.45 -20.75
C ALA A 116 5.40 -0.57 -22.15
N HIS A 117 4.46 0.30 -22.49
CA HIS A 117 3.87 0.35 -23.82
C HIS A 117 4.93 0.61 -24.92
N ARG A 118 5.95 1.45 -24.66
CA ARG A 118 7.06 1.66 -25.59
C ARG A 118 7.93 0.41 -25.75
N LEU A 119 8.17 -0.33 -24.66
CA LEU A 119 8.93 -1.60 -24.73
C LEU A 119 8.16 -2.65 -25.55
N LYS A 120 6.85 -2.80 -25.36
CA LYS A 120 6.02 -3.66 -26.18
C LYS A 120 6.13 -3.29 -27.66
N ARG A 121 5.98 -2.02 -28.01
CA ARG A 121 6.07 -1.58 -29.42
C ARG A 121 7.43 -1.72 -30.06
N LYS A 122 8.53 -1.62 -29.27
CA LYS A 122 9.89 -1.65 -29.81
C LYS A 122 10.51 -3.03 -29.81
N PHE A 123 10.18 -3.85 -28.81
CA PHE A 123 10.83 -5.15 -28.59
C PHE A 123 9.83 -6.32 -28.54
N GLY A 124 8.53 -6.07 -28.69
CA GLY A 124 7.51 -7.11 -28.58
C GLY A 124 7.25 -7.59 -27.14
N ILE A 125 7.82 -6.96 -26.12
CA ILE A 125 7.72 -7.44 -24.74
C ILE A 125 6.33 -7.13 -24.18
N PRO A 126 5.52 -8.13 -23.82
CA PRO A 126 4.21 -7.94 -23.22
C PRO A 126 4.31 -7.26 -21.85
N TYR A 127 3.23 -6.62 -21.41
CA TYR A 127 3.22 -5.95 -20.11
C TYR A 127 1.88 -6.02 -19.41
N ILE A 128 1.96 -5.93 -18.08
CA ILE A 128 0.82 -5.73 -17.20
C ILE A 128 0.95 -4.37 -16.48
N ILE A 129 -0.17 -3.91 -15.95
CA ILE A 129 -0.24 -2.69 -15.12
C ILE A 129 -0.73 -3.08 -13.75
N VAL A 130 -0.04 -2.63 -12.69
CA VAL A 130 -0.50 -2.72 -11.30
C VAL A 130 -0.73 -1.31 -10.76
N GLU A 131 -1.97 -1.01 -10.38
CA GLU A 131 -2.34 0.33 -9.90
C GLU A 131 -2.62 0.31 -8.40
N HIS A 132 -1.94 1.21 -7.69
CA HIS A 132 -2.05 1.40 -6.25
C HIS A 132 -2.57 2.79 -5.87
N TRP A 133 -2.58 3.72 -6.82
CA TRP A 133 -2.79 5.12 -6.50
C TRP A 133 -4.26 5.49 -6.40
N SER A 134 -4.63 6.06 -5.26
CA SER A 134 -5.98 6.56 -4.96
C SER A 134 -6.44 7.78 -5.79
N ARG A 135 -5.63 8.27 -6.76
CA ARG A 135 -5.95 9.45 -7.59
C ARG A 135 -7.25 9.36 -8.41
N TYR A 136 -7.69 8.15 -8.66
CA TYR A 136 -8.92 7.89 -9.42
C TYR A 136 -10.15 7.91 -8.52
N LEU A 137 -9.98 7.79 -7.21
CA LEU A 137 -11.07 7.82 -6.24
C LEU A 137 -11.68 9.23 -6.16
N PRO A 138 -13.01 9.36 -5.94
CA PRO A 138 -13.72 10.63 -5.92
C PRO A 138 -13.11 11.67 -4.97
N GLN A 139 -12.60 11.23 -3.83
CA GLN A 139 -12.03 12.09 -2.79
C GLN A 139 -10.70 12.75 -3.20
N ASN A 140 -9.99 12.18 -4.19
CA ASN A 140 -8.66 12.62 -4.60
C ASN A 140 -8.57 13.23 -6.00
N PHE A 141 -9.64 13.27 -6.78
CA PHE A 141 -9.77 13.80 -8.15
C PHE A 141 -8.54 14.49 -8.77
N ASN A 142 -7.45 13.75 -8.92
CA ASN A 142 -6.21 14.28 -9.50
C ASN A 142 -5.86 13.65 -10.87
N TYR A 143 -6.84 13.04 -11.53
CA TYR A 143 -6.68 12.49 -12.87
C TYR A 143 -7.13 13.50 -13.92
N LYS A 144 -6.29 14.52 -14.18
CA LYS A 144 -6.57 15.66 -15.09
C LYS A 144 -5.62 15.67 -16.30
N GLY A 145 -6.03 16.34 -17.37
CA GLY A 145 -5.25 16.56 -18.60
C GLY A 145 -5.61 15.60 -19.72
N LEU A 146 -6.02 16.16 -20.89
CA LEU A 146 -6.50 15.39 -22.04
C LEU A 146 -5.41 14.44 -22.60
N ALA A 147 -4.19 14.94 -22.79
CA ALA A 147 -3.08 14.12 -23.30
C ALA A 147 -2.78 12.93 -22.39
N ARG A 148 -2.81 13.14 -21.05
CA ARG A 148 -2.65 12.06 -20.07
C ARG A 148 -3.77 11.03 -20.20
N LYS A 149 -5.04 11.47 -20.29
CA LYS A 149 -6.20 10.59 -20.43
C LYS A 149 -6.12 9.73 -21.70
N ILE A 150 -5.79 10.34 -22.84
CA ILE A 150 -5.63 9.60 -24.09
C ILE A 150 -4.52 8.56 -24.00
N MET A 151 -3.35 8.96 -23.48
CA MET A 151 -2.19 8.09 -23.41
C MET A 151 -2.39 6.93 -22.42
N THR A 152 -2.94 7.19 -21.24
CA THR A 152 -3.20 6.15 -20.24
C THR A 152 -4.28 5.18 -20.68
N ARG A 153 -5.36 5.65 -21.36
CA ARG A 153 -6.38 4.77 -21.96
C ARG A 153 -5.74 3.80 -22.97
N ARG A 154 -4.85 4.29 -23.82
CA ARG A 154 -4.13 3.42 -24.78
C ARG A 154 -3.25 2.40 -24.05
N CYS A 155 -2.50 2.83 -23.03
CA CYS A 155 -1.66 1.91 -22.25
C CYS A 155 -2.49 0.84 -21.56
N VAL A 156 -3.65 1.20 -20.97
CA VAL A 156 -4.54 0.25 -20.32
C VAL A 156 -5.17 -0.71 -21.31
N ALA A 157 -5.66 -0.23 -22.43
CA ALA A 157 -6.28 -1.08 -23.47
C ALA A 157 -5.31 -2.08 -24.10
N ASP A 158 -4.01 -1.71 -24.24
CA ASP A 158 -2.97 -2.53 -24.86
C ASP A 158 -2.22 -3.43 -23.86
N ALA A 159 -2.44 -3.27 -22.57
CA ALA A 159 -1.87 -4.14 -21.54
C ALA A 159 -2.50 -5.55 -21.60
N GLY A 160 -1.70 -6.60 -21.41
CA GLY A 160 -2.21 -7.97 -21.36
C GLY A 160 -3.05 -8.27 -20.11
N CYS A 161 -2.80 -7.51 -19.02
CA CYS A 161 -3.61 -7.54 -17.80
C CYS A 161 -3.50 -6.21 -17.06
N VAL A 162 -4.56 -5.81 -16.36
CA VAL A 162 -4.55 -4.69 -15.42
C VAL A 162 -4.97 -5.19 -14.05
N LEU A 163 -4.18 -4.86 -13.04
CA LEU A 163 -4.40 -5.24 -11.66
C LEU A 163 -4.68 -3.99 -10.83
N ALA A 164 -5.73 -4.00 -10.03
CA ALA A 164 -6.01 -2.99 -9.01
C ALA A 164 -5.99 -3.63 -7.63
N VAL A 165 -5.60 -2.86 -6.62
CA VAL A 165 -5.51 -3.37 -5.23
C VAL A 165 -6.86 -3.37 -4.51
N SER A 166 -7.93 -2.87 -5.13
CA SER A 166 -9.29 -2.96 -4.59
C SER A 166 -10.35 -2.89 -5.70
N GLY A 167 -11.55 -3.42 -5.39
CA GLY A 167 -12.72 -3.33 -6.28
C GLY A 167 -13.11 -1.89 -6.59
N LYS A 168 -13.08 -1.02 -5.58
CA LYS A 168 -13.40 0.41 -5.73
C LYS A 168 -12.40 1.16 -6.61
N LEU A 169 -11.11 0.82 -6.52
CA LEU A 169 -10.11 1.40 -7.42
C LEU A 169 -10.36 0.97 -8.87
N ARG A 170 -10.65 -0.31 -9.11
CA ARG A 170 -11.03 -0.83 -10.43
C ARG A 170 -12.23 -0.08 -11.00
N GLU A 171 -13.33 0.02 -10.24
CA GLU A 171 -14.53 0.75 -10.65
C GLU A 171 -14.21 2.22 -11.01
N ALA A 172 -13.45 2.91 -10.16
CA ALA A 172 -13.05 4.30 -10.38
C ALA A 172 -12.19 4.45 -11.65
N MET A 173 -11.25 3.55 -11.90
CA MET A 173 -10.44 3.55 -13.13
C MET A 173 -11.33 3.35 -14.37
N GLN A 174 -12.24 2.38 -14.33
CA GLN A 174 -13.19 2.10 -15.42
C GLN A 174 -14.11 3.30 -15.67
N GLY A 175 -14.57 4.01 -14.65
CA GLY A 175 -15.34 5.25 -14.77
C GLY A 175 -14.60 6.38 -15.52
N PHE A 176 -13.26 6.36 -15.53
CA PHE A 176 -12.44 7.26 -16.36
C PHE A 176 -12.17 6.72 -17.78
N GLY A 177 -12.75 5.59 -18.15
CA GLY A 177 -12.54 4.94 -19.45
C GLY A 177 -11.19 4.22 -19.54
N LEU A 178 -10.62 3.82 -18.42
CA LEU A 178 -9.46 2.93 -18.32
C LEU A 178 -9.98 1.48 -18.33
N VAL A 179 -10.27 0.96 -19.53
CA VAL A 179 -10.93 -0.33 -19.73
C VAL A 179 -9.96 -1.33 -20.33
N ASN A 180 -9.94 -2.54 -19.79
CA ASN A 180 -9.19 -3.68 -20.28
C ASN A 180 -10.04 -4.94 -20.13
N SER A 181 -9.98 -5.86 -21.08
CA SER A 181 -10.72 -7.14 -21.04
C SER A 181 -10.27 -8.07 -19.92
N ASN A 182 -9.02 -7.95 -19.46
CA ASN A 182 -8.43 -8.72 -18.37
C ASN A 182 -8.08 -7.80 -17.19
N PHE A 183 -9.11 -7.31 -16.50
CA PHE A 183 -8.97 -6.45 -15.32
C PHE A 183 -9.24 -7.26 -14.04
N GLN A 184 -8.22 -7.47 -13.21
CA GLN A 184 -8.27 -8.31 -12.02
C GLN A 184 -7.90 -7.51 -10.75
N LEU A 185 -8.04 -8.15 -9.59
CA LEU A 185 -7.56 -7.62 -8.31
C LEU A 185 -6.28 -8.34 -7.89
N ILE A 186 -5.40 -7.62 -7.19
CA ILE A 186 -4.19 -8.15 -6.56
C ILE A 186 -4.07 -7.60 -5.14
N ASP A 187 -3.72 -8.45 -4.20
CA ASP A 187 -3.54 -8.07 -2.82
C ASP A 187 -2.16 -7.48 -2.55
N ASN A 188 -2.04 -6.60 -1.55
CA ASN A 188 -0.76 -6.19 -1.01
C ASN A 188 -0.15 -7.33 -0.19
N VAL A 189 1.18 -7.30 -0.02
CA VAL A 189 1.92 -8.34 0.72
C VAL A 189 2.16 -7.91 2.16
N VAL A 190 1.97 -8.84 3.09
CA VAL A 190 2.30 -8.73 4.50
C VAL A 190 3.56 -9.54 4.81
N ASP A 191 4.46 -9.01 5.63
CA ASP A 191 5.69 -9.69 6.00
C ASP A 191 5.43 -10.98 6.79
N ASP A 192 6.22 -12.02 6.51
CA ASP A 192 6.02 -13.38 7.04
C ASP A 192 5.99 -13.41 8.59
N PHE A 193 6.69 -12.49 9.27
CA PHE A 193 6.74 -12.44 10.73
C PHE A 193 5.39 -12.03 11.37
N PHE A 194 4.49 -11.34 10.67
CA PHE A 194 3.13 -11.09 11.17
C PHE A 194 2.31 -12.39 11.30
N PHE A 195 2.52 -13.33 10.38
CA PHE A 195 1.82 -14.62 10.41
C PHE A 195 2.33 -15.56 11.50
N SER A 196 3.60 -15.39 11.92
CA SER A 196 4.23 -16.17 12.97
C SER A 196 4.10 -15.53 14.36
N ALA A 197 3.51 -14.34 14.46
CA ALA A 197 3.32 -13.65 15.74
C ALA A 197 2.39 -14.45 16.67
N GLU A 198 2.85 -14.74 17.87
CA GLU A 198 2.02 -15.37 18.90
C GLU A 198 1.26 -14.28 19.67
N LYS A 199 -0.03 -14.50 19.91
CA LYS A 199 -0.82 -13.63 20.79
C LYS A 199 -0.26 -13.68 22.21
N SER A 200 -0.10 -12.50 22.82
CA SER A 200 0.34 -12.39 24.21
C SER A 200 -0.63 -13.15 25.14
N LYS A 201 -0.05 -14.00 26.00
CA LYS A 201 -0.78 -14.73 27.04
C LYS A 201 -0.82 -13.99 28.38
N GLU A 202 -0.24 -12.79 28.42
CA GLU A 202 -0.25 -12.00 29.65
C GLU A 202 -1.68 -11.59 30.03
N THR A 203 -2.02 -11.79 31.28
CA THR A 203 -3.27 -11.30 31.87
C THR A 203 -3.23 -9.78 31.90
N LYS A 204 -3.87 -9.14 30.93
CA LYS A 204 -3.99 -7.70 30.87
C LYS A 204 -5.04 -7.22 31.86
N HIS A 205 -4.74 -6.11 32.51
CA HIS A 205 -5.72 -5.45 33.37
C HIS A 205 -6.75 -4.62 32.57
N LYS A 206 -6.40 -4.22 31.31
CA LYS A 206 -7.25 -3.43 30.42
C LYS A 206 -7.31 -4.05 29.02
N PHE A 207 -8.48 -3.94 28.37
CA PHE A 207 -8.66 -4.30 26.98
C PHE A 207 -7.91 -3.31 26.08
N ARG A 208 -7.06 -3.76 25.19
CA ARG A 208 -6.21 -2.90 24.37
C ARG A 208 -6.72 -2.80 22.94
N PHE A 209 -7.13 -1.60 22.55
CA PHE A 209 -7.31 -1.21 21.18
C PHE A 209 -6.00 -0.69 20.58
N LEU A 210 -5.76 -0.99 19.32
CA LEU A 210 -4.62 -0.49 18.56
C LEU A 210 -5.10 0.29 17.34
N HIS A 211 -4.44 1.42 17.06
CA HIS A 211 -4.51 2.14 15.80
C HIS A 211 -3.11 2.36 15.24
N VAL A 212 -2.90 2.11 13.95
CA VAL A 212 -1.61 2.30 13.27
C VAL A 212 -1.85 3.10 11.99
N SER A 213 -1.26 4.29 11.88
CA SER A 213 -1.36 5.08 10.64
C SER A 213 -0.27 6.14 10.50
N CYS A 214 -0.13 6.70 9.29
CA CYS A 214 0.44 8.03 9.14
C CYS A 214 -0.62 9.04 9.58
N PHE A 215 -0.34 9.87 10.56
CA PHE A 215 -1.30 10.84 11.13
C PHE A 215 -1.57 11.96 10.12
N ASP A 216 -2.40 11.67 9.13
CA ASP A 216 -3.04 12.63 8.22
C ASP A 216 -4.54 12.59 8.52
N GLU A 217 -5.07 13.63 9.12
CA GLU A 217 -6.44 13.67 9.63
C GLU A 217 -7.47 13.51 8.52
N ARG A 218 -7.17 14.06 7.35
CA ARG A 218 -8.11 14.04 6.23
C ARG A 218 -8.50 12.61 5.81
N PRO A 219 -7.57 11.66 5.55
CA PRO A 219 -7.95 10.26 5.32
C PRO A 219 -8.22 9.47 6.59
N LYS A 220 -7.46 9.68 7.68
CA LYS A 220 -7.41 8.74 8.81
C LYS A 220 -8.40 9.04 9.93
N ASN A 221 -8.86 10.29 10.05
CA ASN A 221 -9.86 10.73 11.05
C ASN A 221 -9.50 10.28 12.48
N VAL A 222 -8.26 10.57 12.89
CA VAL A 222 -7.75 10.18 14.22
C VAL A 222 -8.50 10.92 15.33
N LYS A 223 -8.92 12.17 15.11
CA LYS A 223 -9.74 12.91 16.06
C LYS A 223 -11.10 12.28 16.30
N GLY A 224 -11.70 11.69 15.27
CA GLY A 224 -12.93 10.90 15.43
C GLY A 224 -12.73 9.66 16.30
N ILE A 225 -11.56 8.99 16.22
CA ILE A 225 -11.20 7.91 17.15
C ILE A 225 -11.11 8.45 18.57
N LEU A 226 -10.39 9.55 18.78
CA LEU A 226 -10.23 10.16 20.12
C LEU A 226 -11.57 10.59 20.72
N HIS A 227 -12.49 11.13 19.91
CA HIS A 227 -13.82 11.49 20.37
C HIS A 227 -14.65 10.26 20.75
N ALA A 228 -14.59 9.17 19.98
CA ALA A 228 -15.23 7.91 20.36
C ALA A 228 -14.63 7.32 21.65
N VAL A 229 -13.31 7.40 21.83
CA VAL A 229 -12.62 7.01 23.08
C VAL A 229 -13.11 7.85 24.26
N LYS A 230 -13.28 9.18 24.10
CA LYS A 230 -13.85 10.04 25.15
C LYS A 230 -15.25 9.59 25.55
N ASN A 231 -16.11 9.34 24.57
CA ASN A 231 -17.47 8.90 24.84
C ASN A 231 -17.49 7.53 25.55
N LEU A 232 -16.57 6.63 25.20
CA LEU A 232 -16.42 5.34 25.84
C LEU A 232 -15.89 5.46 27.28
N SER A 233 -14.95 6.37 27.53
CA SER A 233 -14.34 6.61 28.85
C SER A 233 -15.34 7.11 29.90
N LEU A 234 -16.44 7.72 29.46
CA LEU A 234 -17.54 8.13 30.34
C LEU A 234 -18.41 6.95 30.79
N GLN A 235 -18.30 5.80 30.13
CA GLN A 235 -19.13 4.61 30.38
C GLN A 235 -18.35 3.51 31.09
N ARG A 236 -17.03 3.36 30.80
CA ARG A 236 -16.18 2.28 31.34
C ARG A 236 -14.70 2.70 31.39
N ALA A 237 -13.92 2.02 32.22
CA ALA A 237 -12.50 2.33 32.47
C ALA A 237 -11.54 1.14 32.22
N ASP A 238 -12.06 0.00 31.77
CA ASP A 238 -11.34 -1.26 31.62
C ASP A 238 -10.65 -1.41 30.24
N PHE A 239 -10.36 -0.31 29.56
CA PHE A 239 -9.72 -0.32 28.24
C PHE A 239 -8.61 0.73 28.12
N GLU A 240 -7.78 0.56 27.12
CA GLU A 240 -6.80 1.53 26.61
C GLU A 240 -6.78 1.56 25.08
N MET A 241 -6.43 2.72 24.50
CA MET A 241 -6.20 2.92 23.07
C MET A 241 -4.73 3.25 22.83
N VAL A 242 -4.04 2.45 22.05
CA VAL A 242 -2.66 2.71 21.64
C VAL A 242 -2.65 3.22 20.19
N LEU A 243 -2.03 4.38 19.98
CA LEU A 243 -1.92 5.06 18.69
C LEU A 243 -0.47 5.05 18.24
N VAL A 244 -0.21 4.33 17.14
CA VAL A 244 1.13 4.11 16.58
C VAL A 244 1.29 4.90 15.29
N GLY A 245 2.41 5.59 15.16
CA GLY A 245 2.81 6.33 13.98
C GLY A 245 3.03 7.82 14.23
N VAL A 246 3.42 8.52 13.18
CA VAL A 246 3.63 9.97 13.12
C VAL A 246 3.08 10.50 11.80
N GLY A 247 2.98 11.82 11.66
CA GLY A 247 2.51 12.43 10.41
C GLY A 247 2.23 13.91 10.58
N LEU A 248 1.61 14.50 9.55
CA LEU A 248 1.35 15.95 9.49
C LEU A 248 0.53 16.45 10.67
N ASP A 249 -0.45 15.67 11.12
CA ASP A 249 -1.40 16.07 12.15
C ASP A 249 -1.15 15.37 13.51
N TRP A 250 0.02 14.69 13.66
CA TRP A 250 0.34 13.95 14.89
C TRP A 250 0.28 14.84 16.13
N GLN A 251 0.93 16.01 16.12
CA GLN A 251 0.91 16.92 17.26
C GLN A 251 -0.51 17.41 17.56
N SER A 252 -1.30 17.72 16.53
CA SER A 252 -2.70 18.12 16.67
C SER A 252 -3.56 17.02 17.31
N ALA A 253 -3.28 15.74 17.02
CA ALA A 253 -3.98 14.63 17.67
C ALA A 253 -3.58 14.47 19.15
N VAL A 254 -2.28 14.64 19.47
CA VAL A 254 -1.79 14.62 20.87
C VAL A 254 -2.42 15.74 21.68
N ASP A 255 -2.46 16.96 21.13
CA ASP A 255 -3.03 18.12 21.82
C ASP A 255 -4.54 17.94 22.03
N TYR A 256 -5.24 17.40 21.01
CA TYR A 256 -6.68 17.11 21.11
C TYR A 256 -6.99 16.02 22.15
N ALA A 257 -6.15 14.99 22.28
CA ALA A 257 -6.32 13.98 23.33
C ALA A 257 -6.21 14.59 24.76
N LYS A 258 -5.31 15.57 24.95
CA LYS A 258 -5.18 16.31 26.21
C LYS A 258 -6.39 17.22 26.49
N GLU A 259 -6.90 17.93 25.45
CA GLU A 259 -8.12 18.73 25.56
C GLU A 259 -9.33 17.87 26.01
N LEU A 260 -9.36 16.61 25.57
CA LEU A 260 -10.37 15.63 25.94
C LEU A 260 -10.09 14.93 27.29
N GLU A 261 -8.99 15.24 27.96
CA GLU A 261 -8.56 14.60 29.22
C GLU A 261 -8.48 13.06 29.10
N LEU A 262 -7.74 12.57 28.11
CA LEU A 262 -7.63 11.14 27.80
C LEU A 262 -6.32 10.48 28.26
N ASP A 263 -5.54 11.12 29.14
CA ASP A 263 -4.21 10.65 29.56
C ASP A 263 -4.23 9.23 30.17
N ASP A 264 -5.32 8.84 30.84
CA ASP A 264 -5.51 7.52 31.45
C ASP A 264 -5.96 6.44 30.45
N PHE A 265 -6.38 6.83 29.24
CA PHE A 265 -6.98 5.95 28.23
C PHE A 265 -6.19 5.87 26.94
N VAL A 266 -5.39 6.87 26.60
CA VAL A 266 -4.73 6.99 25.29
C VAL A 266 -3.22 7.06 25.46
N ARG A 267 -2.51 6.25 24.66
CA ARG A 267 -1.06 6.27 24.58
C ARG A 267 -0.60 6.43 23.14
N PHE A 268 0.23 7.44 22.89
CA PHE A 268 0.93 7.65 21.63
C PHE A 268 2.34 7.08 21.71
N THR A 269 2.74 6.28 20.74
CA THR A 269 4.08 5.66 20.71
C THR A 269 5.07 6.41 19.83
N GLY A 270 4.59 7.22 18.87
CA GLY A 270 5.41 7.71 17.78
C GLY A 270 5.62 6.65 16.69
N GLU A 271 6.63 6.85 15.87
CA GLU A 271 7.02 5.92 14.80
C GLU A 271 7.68 4.66 15.39
N LEU A 272 7.29 3.50 14.88
CA LEU A 272 7.82 2.21 15.28
C LEU A 272 8.32 1.44 14.05
N THR A 273 9.27 0.53 14.27
CA THR A 273 9.70 -0.42 13.25
C THR A 273 8.60 -1.44 12.94
N PRO A 274 8.58 -2.08 11.75
CA PRO A 274 7.59 -3.10 11.42
C PRO A 274 7.53 -4.26 12.44
N ALA A 275 8.67 -4.66 13.02
CA ALA A 275 8.71 -5.70 14.05
C ALA A 275 8.04 -5.25 15.36
N GLU A 276 8.21 -3.98 15.76
CA GLU A 276 7.53 -3.42 16.91
C GLU A 276 6.04 -3.28 16.66
N VAL A 277 5.62 -2.84 15.46
CA VAL A 277 4.20 -2.79 15.06
C VAL A 277 3.58 -4.18 15.17
N CYS A 278 4.27 -5.23 14.68
CA CYS A 278 3.83 -6.62 14.79
C CYS A 278 3.62 -7.03 16.25
N ARG A 279 4.55 -6.67 17.15
CA ARG A 279 4.41 -6.92 18.59
C ARG A 279 3.17 -6.23 19.17
N TYR A 280 2.92 -4.96 18.82
CA TYR A 280 1.73 -4.25 19.28
C TYR A 280 0.44 -4.89 18.77
N PHE A 281 0.38 -5.40 17.53
CA PHE A 281 -0.76 -6.20 17.06
C PHE A 281 -0.95 -7.48 17.89
N ALA A 282 0.14 -8.21 18.17
CA ALA A 282 0.09 -9.43 18.95
C ALA A 282 -0.37 -9.20 20.41
N GLU A 283 -0.02 -8.03 20.97
CA GLU A 283 -0.39 -7.61 22.32
C GLU A 283 -1.77 -6.93 22.38
N SER A 284 -2.41 -6.61 21.27
CA SER A 284 -3.69 -5.91 21.24
C SER A 284 -4.86 -6.87 21.05
N ASP A 285 -6.02 -6.52 21.62
CA ASP A 285 -7.23 -7.33 21.56
C ASP A 285 -8.04 -7.02 20.30
N ALA A 286 -8.04 -5.76 19.82
CA ALA A 286 -8.67 -5.35 18.58
C ALA A 286 -7.93 -4.19 17.91
N PHE A 287 -8.03 -4.13 16.58
CA PHE A 287 -7.53 -3.03 15.76
C PHE A 287 -8.66 -2.09 15.36
N VAL A 288 -8.44 -0.78 15.45
CA VAL A 288 -9.42 0.26 15.11
C VAL A 288 -8.88 1.11 13.97
N MET A 289 -9.66 1.25 12.89
CA MET A 289 -9.35 2.13 11.78
C MET A 289 -10.61 2.89 11.34
N PHE A 290 -10.67 4.19 11.63
CA PHE A 290 -11.87 5.03 11.41
C PHE A 290 -11.71 5.99 10.23
N SER A 291 -11.15 5.52 9.14
CA SER A 291 -10.78 6.34 7.99
C SER A 291 -11.99 6.88 7.22
N ASN A 292 -11.85 8.11 6.70
CA ASN A 292 -12.81 8.73 5.79
C ASN A 292 -12.73 8.15 4.38
N TYR A 293 -11.54 7.73 3.94
CA TYR A 293 -11.31 7.02 2.67
C TYR A 293 -10.02 6.22 2.71
N GLU A 294 -10.02 5.09 2.03
CA GLU A 294 -8.89 4.16 1.88
C GLU A 294 -8.86 3.56 0.48
N ASN A 295 -7.74 2.93 0.13
CA ASN A 295 -7.67 2.08 -1.05
C ASN A 295 -7.61 0.59 -0.64
N ALA A 296 -6.45 0.13 -0.21
CA ALA A 296 -6.25 -1.20 0.37
C ALA A 296 -5.21 -1.07 1.50
N PRO A 297 -5.65 -0.74 2.72
CA PRO A 297 -4.75 -0.42 3.83
C PRO A 297 -4.02 -1.68 4.33
N VAL A 298 -2.70 -1.70 4.19
CA VAL A 298 -1.84 -2.85 4.57
C VAL A 298 -1.98 -3.17 6.06
N VAL A 299 -2.19 -2.17 6.91
CA VAL A 299 -2.34 -2.36 8.36
C VAL A 299 -3.53 -3.24 8.74
N ILE A 300 -4.61 -3.27 7.93
CA ILE A 300 -5.70 -4.24 8.12
C ILE A 300 -5.20 -5.65 7.83
N SER A 301 -4.47 -5.85 6.72
CA SER A 301 -3.91 -7.18 6.41
C SER A 301 -2.92 -7.65 7.50
N GLU A 302 -2.14 -6.73 8.08
CA GLU A 302 -1.22 -6.98 9.19
C GLU A 302 -1.99 -7.38 10.46
N SER A 303 -3.09 -6.68 10.78
CA SER A 303 -3.99 -7.05 11.86
C SER A 303 -4.55 -8.47 11.69
N LEU A 304 -5.05 -8.78 10.51
CA LEU A 304 -5.61 -10.10 10.20
C LEU A 304 -4.53 -11.20 10.25
N ALA A 305 -3.32 -10.92 9.78
CA ALA A 305 -2.19 -11.87 9.82
C ALA A 305 -1.78 -12.23 11.27
N THR A 306 -1.90 -11.28 12.20
CA THR A 306 -1.66 -11.53 13.63
C THR A 306 -2.87 -12.17 14.35
N GLY A 307 -3.99 -12.35 13.67
CA GLY A 307 -5.25 -12.86 14.25
C GLY A 307 -5.94 -11.83 15.15
N THR A 308 -5.76 -10.54 14.89
CA THR A 308 -6.39 -9.44 15.64
C THR A 308 -7.64 -8.96 14.90
N PRO A 309 -8.84 -9.01 15.52
CA PRO A 309 -10.07 -8.56 14.89
C PRO A 309 -10.07 -7.04 14.65
N VAL A 310 -10.85 -6.61 13.67
CA VAL A 310 -10.85 -5.23 13.17
C VAL A 310 -12.20 -4.55 13.40
N ILE A 311 -12.19 -3.32 13.89
CA ILE A 311 -13.32 -2.38 13.75
C ILE A 311 -12.90 -1.34 12.74
N SER A 312 -13.61 -1.20 11.63
CA SER A 312 -13.24 -0.24 10.60
C SER A 312 -14.45 0.37 9.89
N THR A 313 -14.20 1.42 9.13
CA THR A 313 -15.21 2.06 8.29
C THR A 313 -15.41 1.32 6.97
N ASN A 314 -16.64 1.31 6.48
CA ASN A 314 -17.02 0.74 5.18
C ASN A 314 -16.65 1.70 4.04
N VAL A 315 -15.33 1.89 3.79
CA VAL A 315 -14.82 2.79 2.75
C VAL A 315 -13.78 2.11 1.87
N GLY A 316 -13.72 2.53 0.61
CA GLY A 316 -12.69 2.07 -0.34
C GLY A 316 -12.65 0.57 -0.52
N GLY A 317 -11.48 -0.03 -0.35
CA GLY A 317 -11.28 -1.48 -0.43
C GLY A 317 -11.39 -2.22 0.91
N ILE A 318 -11.72 -1.54 2.01
CA ILE A 318 -11.85 -2.20 3.32
C ILE A 318 -12.93 -3.32 3.30
N PRO A 319 -14.10 -3.15 2.66
CA PRO A 319 -15.09 -4.23 2.56
C PRO A 319 -14.61 -5.47 1.79
N ASP A 320 -13.59 -5.34 0.95
CA ASP A 320 -12.97 -6.48 0.27
C ASP A 320 -12.04 -7.29 1.22
N MET A 321 -11.71 -6.73 2.40
CA MET A 321 -10.74 -7.25 3.36
C MET A 321 -11.37 -7.74 4.67
N VAL A 322 -12.42 -7.05 5.14
CA VAL A 322 -13.07 -7.30 6.45
C VAL A 322 -14.47 -7.85 6.24
N ASN A 323 -14.74 -9.00 6.85
CA ASN A 323 -16.04 -9.67 6.91
C ASN A 323 -16.39 -10.03 8.36
N GLU A 324 -17.56 -10.63 8.58
CA GLU A 324 -18.08 -11.00 9.92
C GLU A 324 -17.16 -11.96 10.70
N GLN A 325 -16.29 -12.71 10.03
CA GLN A 325 -15.35 -13.64 10.68
C GLN A 325 -14.13 -12.92 11.28
N CYS A 326 -13.81 -11.71 10.79
CA CYS A 326 -12.58 -11.05 11.16
C CYS A 326 -12.76 -9.59 11.65
N GLY A 327 -14.01 -9.07 11.68
CA GLY A 327 -14.22 -7.73 12.18
C GLY A 327 -15.62 -7.17 11.96
N ILE A 328 -15.72 -5.88 12.24
CA ILE A 328 -16.97 -5.11 12.18
C ILE A 328 -16.77 -3.90 11.28
N LEU A 329 -17.70 -3.67 10.37
CA LEU A 329 -17.73 -2.48 9.52
C LEU A 329 -18.82 -1.51 9.99
N ILE A 330 -18.46 -0.23 10.08
CA ILE A 330 -19.35 0.88 10.44
C ILE A 330 -19.34 1.95 9.34
N ASN A 331 -20.29 2.87 9.37
CA ASN A 331 -20.30 3.99 8.43
C ASN A 331 -19.17 4.99 8.74
N PRO A 332 -18.56 5.60 7.71
CA PRO A 332 -17.57 6.65 7.93
C PRO A 332 -18.18 7.86 8.65
N GLY A 333 -17.44 8.44 9.59
CA GLY A 333 -17.87 9.60 10.37
C GLY A 333 -18.89 9.31 11.48
N ASP A 334 -19.30 8.04 11.66
CA ASP A 334 -20.24 7.63 12.71
C ASP A 334 -19.48 7.29 14.01
N GLU A 335 -19.10 8.32 14.77
CA GLU A 335 -18.38 8.20 16.03
C GLU A 335 -19.20 7.48 17.11
N SER A 336 -20.53 7.62 17.07
CA SER A 336 -21.44 6.94 17.99
C SER A 336 -21.41 5.42 17.76
N ALA A 337 -21.49 5.00 16.48
CA ALA A 337 -21.34 3.58 16.12
C ALA A 337 -19.94 3.06 16.47
N LEU A 338 -18.88 3.86 16.30
CA LEU A 338 -17.54 3.47 16.73
C LEU A 338 -17.48 3.19 18.23
N CYS A 339 -17.97 4.11 19.04
CA CYS A 339 -18.05 3.97 20.50
C CYS A 339 -18.83 2.70 20.90
N GLU A 340 -20.02 2.50 20.29
CA GLU A 340 -20.86 1.30 20.54
C GLU A 340 -20.12 0.03 20.20
N LYS A 341 -19.47 -0.05 19.02
CA LYS A 341 -18.77 -1.26 18.58
C LYS A 341 -17.48 -1.51 19.36
N MET A 342 -16.81 -0.45 19.85
CA MET A 342 -15.70 -0.60 20.79
C MET A 342 -16.19 -1.21 22.11
N SER A 343 -17.28 -0.67 22.69
CA SER A 343 -17.86 -1.22 23.91
C SER A 343 -18.27 -2.68 23.75
N TRP A 344 -18.95 -2.98 22.63
CA TRP A 344 -19.35 -4.35 22.32
C TRP A 344 -18.15 -5.29 22.16
N MET A 345 -17.07 -4.83 21.52
CA MET A 345 -15.85 -5.64 21.29
C MET A 345 -15.16 -6.01 22.59
N ILE A 346 -15.16 -5.15 23.59
CA ILE A 346 -14.59 -5.44 24.92
C ILE A 346 -15.30 -6.65 25.55
N ASP A 347 -16.62 -6.69 25.43
CA ASP A 347 -17.43 -7.72 26.08
C ASP A 347 -17.53 -9.01 25.24
N ASN A 348 -17.25 -8.94 23.92
CA ASN A 348 -17.53 -10.01 22.98
C ASN A 348 -16.33 -10.43 22.10
N VAL A 349 -15.10 -10.01 22.39
CA VAL A 349 -13.94 -10.33 21.53
C VAL A 349 -13.74 -11.83 21.31
N ALA A 350 -14.18 -12.65 22.25
CA ALA A 350 -14.09 -14.12 22.17
C ALA A 350 -14.89 -14.75 21.02
N VAL A 351 -15.82 -14.01 20.38
CA VAL A 351 -16.50 -14.50 19.17
C VAL A 351 -15.58 -14.56 17.95
N PHE A 352 -14.45 -13.84 18.01
CA PHE A 352 -13.44 -13.81 16.98
C PHE A 352 -12.32 -14.81 17.28
N ASP A 353 -12.30 -15.90 16.52
CA ASP A 353 -11.22 -16.90 16.62
C ASP A 353 -9.98 -16.39 15.85
N ALA A 354 -8.86 -16.24 16.56
CA ALA A 354 -7.63 -15.75 15.96
C ALA A 354 -7.09 -16.66 14.84
N ALA A 355 -7.32 -17.97 14.90
CA ALA A 355 -6.91 -18.90 13.85
C ALA A 355 -7.78 -18.73 12.59
N GLU A 356 -9.08 -18.52 12.75
CA GLU A 356 -9.98 -18.25 11.62
C GLU A 356 -9.67 -16.88 10.99
N ILE A 357 -9.38 -15.85 11.79
CA ILE A 357 -8.92 -14.55 11.27
C ILE A 357 -7.64 -14.72 10.43
N ARG A 358 -6.63 -15.44 10.93
CA ARG A 358 -5.38 -15.70 10.18
C ARG A 358 -5.61 -16.45 8.87
N LYS A 359 -6.62 -17.31 8.78
CA LYS A 359 -6.99 -17.98 7.52
C LYS A 359 -7.41 -16.95 6.46
N THR A 360 -8.17 -15.93 6.85
CA THR A 360 -8.57 -14.86 5.91
C THR A 360 -7.37 -14.08 5.37
N ALA A 361 -6.28 -14.01 6.14
CA ALA A 361 -5.06 -13.28 5.79
C ALA A 361 -4.10 -14.08 4.89
N GLN A 362 -4.29 -15.40 4.68
CA GLN A 362 -3.38 -16.23 3.89
C GLN A 362 -3.17 -15.73 2.45
N ARG A 363 -4.14 -15.04 1.90
CA ARG A 363 -4.06 -14.39 0.57
C ARG A 363 -3.00 -13.29 0.48
N TYR A 364 -2.56 -12.72 1.61
CA TYR A 364 -1.59 -11.63 1.70
C TYR A 364 -0.14 -12.11 1.89
N THR A 365 0.10 -13.43 1.96
CA THR A 365 1.46 -13.97 2.07
C THR A 365 2.29 -13.71 0.82
N TYR A 366 3.61 -13.64 0.98
CA TYR A 366 4.53 -13.56 -0.16
C TYR A 366 4.29 -14.68 -1.17
N ASP A 367 4.03 -15.90 -0.72
CA ASP A 367 3.81 -17.04 -1.62
C ASP A 367 2.48 -16.93 -2.38
N ALA A 368 1.40 -16.53 -1.73
CA ALA A 368 0.09 -16.40 -2.39
C ALA A 368 0.10 -15.30 -3.45
N VAL A 369 0.61 -14.11 -3.09
CA VAL A 369 0.70 -12.98 -4.03
C VAL A 369 1.73 -13.24 -5.11
N GLY A 370 2.90 -13.78 -4.76
CA GLY A 370 3.97 -14.10 -5.71
C GLY A 370 3.53 -15.15 -6.74
N LYS A 371 2.87 -16.23 -6.29
CA LYS A 371 2.31 -17.27 -7.18
C LYS A 371 1.27 -16.70 -8.12
N ARG A 372 0.36 -15.84 -7.60
CA ARG A 372 -0.66 -15.19 -8.41
C ARG A 372 -0.05 -14.29 -9.49
N LEU A 373 0.95 -13.48 -9.15
CA LEU A 373 1.68 -12.65 -10.12
C LEU A 373 2.38 -13.52 -11.18
N TYR A 374 3.08 -14.57 -10.73
CA TYR A 374 3.76 -15.52 -11.64
C TYR A 374 2.78 -16.14 -12.64
N ASP A 375 1.60 -16.61 -12.18
CA ASP A 375 0.61 -17.22 -13.06
C ASP A 375 0.09 -16.23 -14.12
N ILE A 376 -0.09 -14.96 -13.75
CA ILE A 376 -0.47 -13.90 -14.68
C ILE A 376 0.63 -13.68 -15.73
N TYR A 377 1.90 -13.60 -15.33
CA TYR A 377 3.02 -13.45 -16.27
C TYR A 377 3.14 -14.66 -17.19
N HIS A 378 3.06 -15.86 -16.64
CA HIS A 378 3.17 -17.10 -17.39
C HIS A 378 2.09 -17.23 -18.47
N ASN A 379 0.83 -16.98 -18.10
CA ASN A 379 -0.29 -16.99 -19.03
C ASN A 379 -0.14 -15.95 -20.15
N LEU A 380 0.42 -14.78 -19.81
CA LEU A 380 0.65 -13.71 -20.80
C LEU A 380 1.71 -14.10 -21.82
N CYS A 381 2.77 -14.81 -21.42
CA CYS A 381 3.83 -15.29 -22.32
C CYS A 381 3.37 -16.46 -23.21
N GLN A 382 2.32 -17.19 -22.83
CA GLN A 382 1.80 -18.31 -23.64
C GLN A 382 0.77 -17.89 -24.69
N THR A 383 0.19 -16.72 -24.55
CA THR A 383 -0.89 -16.21 -25.44
C THR A 383 -0.39 -15.34 -26.59
N GLU A 384 0.89 -15.00 -26.63
CA GLU A 384 1.59 -14.33 -27.74
C GLU A 384 2.48 -15.34 -28.50
#